data_e1dfc377efe6a8b6ce664f443d5d4af8
#
_entry.id   e1dfc377efe6a8b6ce664f443d5d4af8
#
_cell.length_a   1.000
_cell.length_b   1.000
_cell.length_c   1.000
_cell.angle_alpha   90.00
_cell.angle_beta   90.00
_cell.angle_gamma   90.00
#
_symmetry.space_group_name_H-M   'P 1'
#
loop_
_entity.id
_entity.type
_entity.pdbx_description
1 polymer ?
#
loop_
_entity_poly.entity_id
_entity_poly.type
_entity_poly.pdbx_seq_one_letter_code
_entity_poly.pdbx_strand_id
1 'polypeptide(L)'
;IAETIEEVVDETVPEETTTPVINYNYIGYLDIPKINLKRGFVSLNSKYNSISYNVMLIKGSSMPDVKNGNLILAAHRGNSSVSFFDKLYKLNLGDEANVTYNDKVYTYKLVNTYLEAKDGTIAIYRDENKTTLTLITCTRGDKKTQTVFIFELV
;
A
#
# COMPACT_ATOMS: atom_id res chain seq x y z
N ILE A 1 19.05 8.98 1.80
CA ILE A 1 18.57 9.51 0.51
C ILE A 1 17.09 9.16 0.36
N ALA A 2 16.30 10.12 -0.05
CA ALA A 2 14.88 9.90 -0.27
C ALA A 2 14.61 9.45 -1.70
N GLU A 3 13.77 8.42 -1.86
CA GLU A 3 13.15 8.10 -3.14
C GLU A 3 11.92 9.01 -3.31
N THR A 4 11.51 9.25 -4.54
CA THR A 4 10.25 9.95 -4.83
C THR A 4 9.39 9.13 -5.77
N ILE A 5 8.08 9.22 -5.55
CA ILE A 5 7.07 8.63 -6.43
C ILE A 5 6.06 9.71 -6.83
N GLU A 6 5.28 9.46 -7.87
CA GLU A 6 4.17 10.33 -8.22
C GLU A 6 3.09 10.27 -7.12
N GLU A 7 2.46 11.40 -6.84
CA GLU A 7 1.34 11.45 -5.91
C GLU A 7 0.21 10.56 -6.43
N VAL A 8 -0.34 9.71 -5.55
CA VAL A 8 -1.54 8.93 -5.86
C VAL A 8 -2.75 9.82 -5.65
N VAL A 9 -3.46 10.10 -6.74
CA VAL A 9 -4.66 10.94 -6.71
C VAL A 9 -5.86 10.07 -6.35
N ASP A 10 -6.66 10.52 -5.37
CA ASP A 10 -7.91 9.85 -5.02
C ASP A 10 -8.89 9.97 -6.19
N GLU A 11 -9.24 8.82 -6.77
CA GLU A 11 -10.23 8.72 -7.82
C GLU A 11 -11.62 8.56 -7.21
N THR A 12 -12.65 8.95 -7.96
CA THR A 12 -14.03 8.69 -7.56
C THR A 12 -14.25 7.18 -7.47
N VAL A 13 -14.74 6.72 -6.32
CA VAL A 13 -15.05 5.31 -6.13
C VAL A 13 -16.24 4.94 -7.02
N PRO A 14 -16.13 3.84 -7.82
CA PRO A 14 -17.24 3.39 -8.63
C PRO A 14 -18.45 3.04 -7.78
N GLU A 15 -19.64 3.33 -8.26
CA GLU A 15 -20.87 2.89 -7.59
C GLU A 15 -20.91 1.36 -7.57
N GLU A 16 -21.35 0.82 -6.42
CA GLU A 16 -21.60 -0.61 -6.32
C GLU A 16 -22.82 -0.96 -7.16
N THR A 17 -22.58 -1.62 -8.27
CA THR A 17 -23.62 -2.29 -9.03
C THR A 17 -23.50 -3.78 -8.80
N THR A 18 -24.59 -4.54 -8.94
CA THR A 18 -24.54 -5.99 -8.94
C THR A 18 -23.76 -6.47 -10.15
N THR A 19 -22.44 -6.44 -10.05
CA THR A 19 -21.55 -6.85 -11.13
C THR A 19 -21.18 -8.32 -10.99
N PRO A 20 -20.92 -9.00 -12.10
CA PRO A 20 -20.35 -10.34 -12.05
C PRO A 20 -19.01 -10.31 -11.31
N VAL A 21 -18.67 -11.43 -10.70
CA VAL A 21 -17.38 -11.59 -10.01
C VAL A 21 -16.25 -11.31 -10.99
N ILE A 22 -15.39 -10.35 -10.64
CA ILE A 22 -14.22 -9.98 -11.45
C ILE A 22 -13.04 -10.85 -10.99
N ASN A 23 -12.39 -11.50 -11.96
CA ASN A 23 -11.11 -12.15 -11.71
C ASN A 23 -9.99 -11.14 -11.94
N TYR A 24 -9.41 -10.64 -10.86
CA TYR A 24 -8.35 -9.63 -10.93
C TYR A 24 -6.98 -10.19 -11.30
N ASN A 25 -6.78 -11.50 -11.21
CA ASN A 25 -5.47 -12.14 -11.42
C ASN A 25 -4.40 -11.56 -10.49
N TYR A 26 -4.62 -11.67 -9.19
CA TYR A 26 -3.69 -11.16 -8.19
C TYR A 26 -2.31 -11.80 -8.33
N ILE A 27 -1.26 -10.98 -8.21
CA ILE A 27 0.13 -11.44 -8.18
C ILE A 27 0.66 -11.59 -6.75
N GLY A 28 -0.03 -11.01 -5.78
CA GLY A 28 0.32 -11.13 -4.38
C GLY A 28 -0.81 -10.65 -3.49
N TYR A 29 -0.63 -10.82 -2.18
CA TYR A 29 -1.61 -10.43 -1.17
C TYR A 29 -0.93 -9.69 -0.03
N LEU A 30 -1.55 -8.57 0.36
CA LEU A 30 -1.20 -7.87 1.60
C LEU A 30 -2.15 -8.34 2.70
N ASP A 31 -1.59 -8.73 3.85
CA ASP A 31 -2.34 -9.20 5.01
C ASP A 31 -1.81 -8.53 6.28
N ILE A 32 -2.65 -7.74 6.92
CA ILE A 32 -2.33 -7.10 8.20
C ILE A 32 -3.41 -7.53 9.21
N PRO A 33 -3.20 -8.66 9.93
CA PRO A 33 -4.24 -9.24 10.77
C PRO A 33 -4.77 -8.31 11.86
N LYS A 34 -3.90 -7.49 12.45
CA LYS A 34 -4.28 -6.57 13.53
C LYS A 34 -5.44 -5.65 13.17
N ILE A 35 -5.54 -5.27 11.91
CA ILE A 35 -6.60 -4.38 11.41
C ILE A 35 -7.58 -5.11 10.48
N ASN A 36 -7.52 -6.43 10.46
CA ASN A 36 -8.38 -7.28 9.64
C ASN A 36 -8.34 -6.90 8.16
N LEU A 37 -7.15 -6.55 7.67
CA LEU A 37 -6.92 -6.21 6.27
C LEU A 37 -6.31 -7.41 5.55
N LYS A 38 -6.97 -7.84 4.48
CA LYS A 38 -6.43 -8.82 3.54
C LYS A 38 -6.92 -8.47 2.15
N ARG A 39 -6.01 -8.09 1.27
CA ARG A 39 -6.37 -7.74 -0.11
C ARG A 39 -5.22 -8.06 -1.05
N GLY A 40 -5.57 -8.57 -2.22
CA GLY A 40 -4.63 -8.83 -3.29
C GLY A 40 -4.24 -7.55 -4.03
N PHE A 41 -3.11 -7.61 -4.71
CA PHE A 41 -2.69 -6.59 -5.67
C PHE A 41 -2.35 -7.25 -7.00
N VAL A 42 -2.48 -6.48 -8.06
CA VAL A 42 -2.34 -6.96 -9.44
C VAL A 42 -1.06 -6.42 -10.07
N SER A 43 -0.71 -6.92 -11.26
CA SER A 43 0.47 -6.44 -11.97
C SER A 43 0.35 -4.95 -12.30
N LEU A 44 1.49 -4.28 -12.44
CA LEU A 44 1.57 -2.85 -12.67
C LEU A 44 0.77 -2.42 -13.92
N ASN A 45 0.72 -3.25 -14.94
CA ASN A 45 0.04 -2.96 -16.22
C ASN A 45 -1.42 -3.40 -16.27
N SER A 46 -1.94 -3.98 -15.19
CA SER A 46 -3.35 -4.37 -15.16
C SER A 46 -4.25 -3.14 -15.14
N LYS A 47 -5.36 -3.20 -15.86
CA LYS A 47 -6.39 -2.15 -15.79
C LYS A 47 -7.03 -2.04 -14.40
N TYR A 48 -6.89 -3.09 -13.58
CA TYR A 48 -7.39 -3.12 -12.20
C TYR A 48 -6.36 -2.64 -11.18
N ASN A 49 -5.16 -2.24 -11.63
CA ASN A 49 -4.15 -1.64 -10.74
C ASN A 49 -4.49 -0.17 -10.51
N SER A 50 -5.50 0.04 -9.69
CA SER A 50 -6.04 1.37 -9.38
C SER A 50 -6.63 1.32 -7.97
N ILE A 51 -6.51 2.43 -7.24
CA ILE A 51 -7.14 2.57 -5.92
C ILE A 51 -8.67 2.50 -5.98
N SER A 52 -9.25 2.63 -7.18
CA SER A 52 -10.70 2.46 -7.38
C SER A 52 -11.15 1.00 -7.29
N TYR A 53 -10.23 0.05 -7.38
CA TYR A 53 -10.53 -1.38 -7.35
C TYR A 53 -9.78 -2.15 -6.27
N ASN A 54 -8.51 -1.85 -6.08
CA ASN A 54 -7.62 -2.68 -5.29
C ASN A 54 -6.64 -1.85 -4.48
N VAL A 55 -5.81 -2.54 -3.72
CA VAL A 55 -4.54 -1.98 -3.25
C VAL A 55 -3.68 -1.80 -4.49
N MET A 56 -3.27 -0.57 -4.77
CA MET A 56 -2.56 -0.22 -6.00
C MET A 56 -1.06 -0.43 -5.85
N LEU A 57 -0.48 -1.17 -6.81
CA LEU A 57 0.96 -1.32 -6.92
C LEU A 57 1.54 -0.06 -7.59
N ILE A 58 2.50 0.57 -6.94
CA ILE A 58 3.09 1.83 -7.41
C ILE A 58 4.32 1.54 -8.28
N LYS A 59 4.44 2.29 -9.37
CA LYS A 59 5.62 2.22 -10.25
C LYS A 59 6.88 2.51 -9.46
N GLY A 60 7.91 1.72 -9.69
CA GLY A 60 9.17 1.78 -8.93
C GLY A 60 9.27 0.73 -7.85
N SER A 61 8.22 -0.05 -7.65
CA SER A 61 8.23 -1.16 -6.68
C SER A 61 9.15 -2.29 -7.12
N SER A 62 9.73 -2.96 -6.13
CA SER A 62 10.34 -4.29 -6.27
C SER A 62 9.48 -5.29 -5.49
N MET A 63 9.40 -6.53 -5.98
CA MET A 63 8.68 -7.57 -5.26
C MET A 63 9.46 -8.00 -4.00
N PRO A 64 8.80 -8.67 -3.04
CA PRO A 64 9.42 -8.99 -1.74
C PRO A 64 10.68 -9.86 -1.82
N ASP A 65 10.88 -10.59 -2.89
CA ASP A 65 12.03 -11.46 -3.09
C ASP A 65 13.29 -10.72 -3.59
N VAL A 66 13.18 -9.43 -3.85
CA VAL A 66 14.32 -8.59 -4.27
C VAL A 66 14.98 -8.03 -3.01
N LYS A 67 16.23 -8.45 -2.77
CA LYS A 67 17.01 -7.95 -1.62
C LYS A 67 17.19 -6.43 -1.71
N ASN A 68 16.93 -5.75 -0.59
CA ASN A 68 17.01 -4.30 -0.46
C ASN A 68 16.04 -3.55 -1.38
N GLY A 69 15.06 -4.25 -1.93
CA GLY A 69 13.99 -3.64 -2.71
C GLY A 69 12.91 -3.05 -1.83
N ASN A 70 12.01 -2.30 -2.45
CA ASN A 70 10.88 -1.66 -1.77
C ASN A 70 9.58 -1.94 -2.53
N LEU A 71 8.66 -2.64 -1.89
CA LEU A 71 7.31 -2.83 -2.43
C LEU A 71 6.47 -1.63 -1.97
N ILE A 72 5.84 -0.92 -2.90
CA ILE A 72 5.09 0.29 -2.61
C ILE A 72 3.63 0.07 -3.00
N LEU A 73 2.75 0.15 -2.02
CA LEU A 73 1.31 -0.05 -2.20
C LEU A 73 0.54 1.16 -1.68
N ALA A 74 -0.52 1.53 -2.37
CA ALA A 74 -1.40 2.62 -1.98
C ALA A 74 -2.86 2.19 -2.03
N ALA A 75 -3.69 2.75 -1.16
CA ALA A 75 -5.12 2.51 -1.15
C ALA A 75 -5.86 3.68 -0.51
N HIS A 76 -7.17 3.72 -0.73
CA HIS A 76 -8.04 4.70 -0.13
C HIS A 76 -8.14 4.55 1.38
N ARG A 77 -8.45 5.66 2.01
CA ARG A 77 -8.91 5.78 3.38
C ARG A 77 -10.32 6.38 3.37
N GLY A 78 -11.15 5.97 4.30
CA GLY A 78 -12.52 6.47 4.40
C GLY A 78 -13.53 5.35 4.62
N ASN A 79 -14.75 5.51 4.11
CA ASN A 79 -15.88 4.62 4.39
C ASN A 79 -16.34 3.80 3.18
N SER A 80 -15.60 3.83 2.07
CA SER A 80 -15.99 3.08 0.88
C SER A 80 -15.56 1.62 0.96
N SER A 81 -16.08 0.80 0.07
CA SER A 81 -15.73 -0.62 -0.05
C SER A 81 -14.27 -0.84 -0.47
N VAL A 82 -13.61 0.18 -1.02
CA VAL A 82 -12.20 0.13 -1.44
C VAL A 82 -11.27 0.94 -0.53
N SER A 83 -11.73 1.32 0.66
CA SER A 83 -10.92 2.04 1.65
C SER A 83 -10.08 1.06 2.47
N PHE A 84 -9.22 0.30 1.79
CA PHE A 84 -8.46 -0.79 2.40
C PHE A 84 -7.47 -0.29 3.46
N PHE A 85 -7.02 0.95 3.38
CA PHE A 85 -6.05 1.52 4.30
C PHE A 85 -6.68 2.42 5.36
N ASP A 86 -8.00 2.33 5.55
CA ASP A 86 -8.71 3.17 6.51
C ASP A 86 -8.20 3.01 7.95
N LYS A 87 -7.79 1.81 8.32
CA LYS A 87 -7.38 1.49 9.69
C LYS A 87 -5.87 1.43 9.91
N LEU A 88 -5.05 1.80 8.92
CA LEU A 88 -3.59 1.81 9.09
C LEU A 88 -3.15 2.67 10.28
N TYR A 89 -3.89 3.74 10.58
CA TYR A 89 -3.58 4.63 11.70
C TYR A 89 -3.56 3.91 13.06
N LYS A 90 -4.17 2.72 13.16
CA LYS A 90 -4.19 1.93 14.39
C LYS A 90 -2.91 1.15 14.64
N LEU A 91 -2.01 1.10 13.65
CA LEU A 91 -0.76 0.37 13.78
C LEU A 91 0.24 1.15 14.63
N ASN A 92 1.00 0.41 15.42
CA ASN A 92 2.11 0.93 16.20
C ASN A 92 3.44 0.43 15.65
N LEU A 93 4.52 1.13 15.97
CA LEU A 93 5.86 0.66 15.61
C LEU A 93 6.06 -0.78 16.13
N GLY A 94 6.60 -1.65 15.30
CA GLY A 94 6.77 -3.06 15.59
C GLY A 94 5.63 -3.97 15.15
N ASP A 95 4.47 -3.41 14.80
CA ASP A 95 3.36 -4.21 14.26
C ASP A 95 3.71 -4.82 12.92
N GLU A 96 3.15 -5.99 12.65
CA GLU A 96 3.51 -6.79 11.49
C GLU A 96 2.53 -6.62 10.33
N ALA A 97 3.09 -6.67 9.12
CA ALA A 97 2.36 -6.83 7.88
C ALA A 97 2.98 -7.99 7.10
N ASN A 98 2.14 -8.81 6.47
CA ASN A 98 2.58 -9.94 5.68
C ASN A 98 2.27 -9.69 4.22
N VAL A 99 3.20 -10.07 3.34
CA VAL A 99 2.98 -10.10 1.90
C VAL A 99 3.21 -11.51 1.40
N THR A 100 2.21 -12.07 0.74
CA THR A 100 2.33 -13.36 0.06
C THR A 100 2.65 -13.10 -1.40
N TYR A 101 3.73 -13.70 -1.88
CA TYR A 101 4.19 -13.59 -3.26
C TYR A 101 4.86 -14.88 -3.68
N ASN A 102 4.46 -15.44 -4.83
CA ASN A 102 4.97 -16.74 -5.34
C ASN A 102 4.93 -17.83 -4.28
N ASP A 103 3.78 -17.97 -3.61
CA ASP A 103 3.52 -18.99 -2.57
C ASP A 103 4.41 -18.87 -1.32
N LYS A 104 5.07 -17.74 -1.15
CA LYS A 104 5.91 -17.46 0.02
C LYS A 104 5.38 -16.25 0.78
N VAL A 105 5.37 -16.35 2.12
CA VAL A 105 4.96 -15.26 3.00
C VAL A 105 6.20 -14.49 3.48
N TYR A 106 6.17 -13.17 3.28
CA TYR A 106 7.20 -12.25 3.75
C TYR A 106 6.61 -11.41 4.86
N THR A 107 7.23 -11.43 6.03
CA THR A 107 6.76 -10.68 7.19
C THR A 107 7.62 -9.45 7.39
N TYR A 108 6.95 -8.29 7.55
CA TYR A 108 7.60 -6.99 7.75
C TYR A 108 7.12 -6.41 9.07
N LYS A 109 7.94 -5.56 9.69
CA LYS A 109 7.56 -4.78 10.89
C LYS A 109 7.58 -3.31 10.61
N LEU A 110 6.57 -2.59 11.11
CA LEU A 110 6.48 -1.15 10.99
C LEU A 110 7.62 -0.49 11.77
N VAL A 111 8.42 0.34 11.09
CA VAL A 111 9.57 1.02 11.68
C VAL A 111 9.44 2.54 11.67
N ASN A 112 8.60 3.11 10.80
CA ASN A 112 8.41 4.54 10.72
C ASN A 112 7.06 4.89 10.09
N THR A 113 6.51 6.02 10.50
CA THR A 113 5.35 6.63 9.86
C THR A 113 5.52 8.15 9.89
N TYR A 114 5.13 8.82 8.81
CA TYR A 114 5.26 10.26 8.69
C TYR A 114 4.27 10.81 7.68
N LEU A 115 4.11 12.14 7.69
CA LEU A 115 3.22 12.85 6.78
C LEU A 115 4.02 13.47 5.64
N GLU A 116 3.45 13.45 4.43
CA GLU A 116 3.98 14.14 3.26
C GLU A 116 2.90 15.01 2.64
N ALA A 117 3.28 16.22 2.21
CA ALA A 117 2.35 17.12 1.54
C ALA A 117 1.95 16.57 0.16
N LYS A 118 0.69 16.80 -0.22
CA LYS A 118 0.17 16.47 -1.55
C LYS A 118 0.57 17.55 -2.55
N ASP A 119 1.79 17.47 -3.06
CA ASP A 119 2.36 18.44 -4.00
C ASP A 119 2.79 17.82 -5.33
N GLY A 120 2.28 16.63 -5.63
CA GLY A 120 2.58 15.90 -6.87
C GLY A 120 3.58 14.78 -6.72
N THR A 121 4.41 14.82 -5.68
CA THR A 121 5.35 13.74 -5.37
C THR A 121 5.32 13.40 -3.89
N ILE A 122 5.66 12.15 -3.56
CA ILE A 122 5.75 11.66 -2.19
C ILE A 122 7.18 11.15 -1.97
N ALA A 123 7.89 11.72 -1.00
CA ALA A 123 9.22 11.26 -0.62
C ALA A 123 9.12 9.99 0.24
N ILE A 124 9.96 9.02 -0.06
CA ILE A 124 10.04 7.78 0.69
C ILE A 124 11.37 7.74 1.41
N TYR A 125 11.32 7.80 2.74
CA TYR A 125 12.48 7.75 3.62
C TYR A 125 12.59 6.35 4.20
N ARG A 126 13.43 5.53 3.60
CA ARG A 126 13.66 4.16 4.02
C ARG A 126 15.15 3.84 4.09
N ASP A 127 15.49 2.80 4.83
CA ASP A 127 16.85 2.25 4.81
C ASP A 127 17.02 1.40 3.55
N GLU A 128 17.83 1.88 2.61
CA GLU A 128 18.06 1.21 1.33
C GLU A 128 18.93 -0.06 1.48
N ASN A 129 19.45 -0.32 2.67
CA ASN A 129 20.15 -1.57 3.00
C ASN A 129 19.21 -2.61 3.59
N LYS A 130 17.91 -2.35 3.59
CA LYS A 130 16.86 -3.24 4.08
C LYS A 130 15.86 -3.52 2.97
N THR A 131 15.24 -4.69 3.01
CA THR A 131 14.08 -4.99 2.18
C THR A 131 12.86 -4.41 2.85
N THR A 132 12.10 -3.57 2.15
CA THR A 132 11.06 -2.74 2.76
C THR A 132 9.72 -2.87 2.05
N LEU A 133 8.68 -2.54 2.79
CA LEU A 133 7.31 -2.36 2.31
C LEU A 133 6.89 -0.94 2.70
N THR A 134 6.38 -0.20 1.73
CA THR A 134 5.87 1.15 1.95
C THR A 134 4.38 1.18 1.64
N LEU A 135 3.58 1.63 2.59
CA LEU A 135 2.14 1.80 2.41
C LEU A 135 1.81 3.29 2.48
N ILE A 136 0.99 3.76 1.54
CA ILE A 136 0.64 5.17 1.40
C ILE A 136 -0.87 5.32 1.34
N THR A 137 -1.41 6.24 2.14
CA THR A 137 -2.83 6.59 2.12
C THR A 137 -3.04 8.04 2.51
N CYS A 138 -4.27 8.55 2.31
CA CYS A 138 -4.63 9.87 2.77
C CYS A 138 -4.54 9.96 4.29
N THR A 139 -4.14 11.12 4.81
CA THR A 139 -4.06 11.35 6.25
C THR A 139 -5.45 11.55 6.82
N ARG A 140 -5.75 10.83 7.90
CA ARG A 140 -7.01 10.96 8.63
C ARG A 140 -7.13 12.37 9.22
N GLY A 141 -8.22 13.06 8.87
CA GLY A 141 -8.50 14.39 9.38
C GLY A 141 -7.71 15.53 8.72
N ASP A 142 -6.87 15.22 7.73
CA ASP A 142 -6.07 16.22 7.02
C ASP A 142 -6.09 15.93 5.51
N LYS A 143 -6.73 16.82 4.74
CA LYS A 143 -6.83 16.66 3.29
C LYS A 143 -5.61 17.12 2.52
N LYS A 144 -4.64 17.75 3.19
CA LYS A 144 -3.45 18.33 2.56
C LYS A 144 -2.25 17.39 2.55
N THR A 145 -2.31 16.30 3.30
CA THR A 145 -1.19 15.37 3.41
C THR A 145 -1.61 13.94 3.15
N GLN A 146 -0.60 13.12 2.82
CA GLN A 146 -0.70 11.66 2.84
C GLN A 146 0.19 11.13 3.94
N THR A 147 -0.20 9.98 4.50
CA THR A 147 0.59 9.29 5.52
C THR A 147 1.35 8.14 4.86
N VAL A 148 2.64 8.06 5.17
CA VAL A 148 3.53 7.02 4.68
C VAL A 148 3.90 6.11 5.84
N PHE A 149 3.80 4.79 5.61
CA PHE A 149 4.16 3.77 6.58
C PHE A 149 5.30 2.94 6.01
N ILE A 150 6.44 2.91 6.70
CA ILE A 150 7.62 2.16 6.29
C ILE A 150 7.76 0.92 7.16
N PHE A 151 7.81 -0.24 6.53
CA PHE A 151 8.02 -1.54 7.17
C PHE A 151 9.32 -2.13 6.68
N GLU A 152 10.00 -2.87 7.55
CA GLU A 152 11.23 -3.59 7.19
C GLU A 152 11.03 -5.10 7.34
N LEU A 153 11.57 -5.86 6.39
CA LEU A 153 11.51 -7.31 6.40
C LEU A 153 12.20 -7.86 7.66
N VAL A 154 11.52 -8.77 8.30
CA VAL A 154 12.03 -9.45 9.51
C VAL A 154 13.11 -10.45 9.15
#